data_ae50d533e675749f181c261e95be6851
#
_entry.id   ae50d533e675749f181c261e95be6851
#
_cell.length_a   1.000
_cell.length_b   1.000
_cell.length_c   1.000
_cell.angle_alpha   90.00
_cell.angle_beta   90.00
_cell.angle_gamma   90.00
#
_symmetry.space_group_name_H-M   'P 1'
#
loop_
_entity.id
_entity.type
_entity.pdbx_description
1 polymer ?
#
loop_
_entity_poly.entity_id
_entity_poly.type
_entity_poly.pdbx_seq_one_letter_code
_entity_poly.pdbx_strand_id
1 'polypeptide(L)'
;MKRIEFHDRERETKGIMDILNSEPSLITFVYGPINSGKTTLITHLIGQLSEVYVPFYINLRGRFITDYEDFLNVLFEIDEGDVIDNISEYAQSLLKDLKILSGIPIPVNLFEQIFEKKDKSKDMFKYIERFFVEISKKRVPVLIIDELQVIGDMKIDGILVYKLFNFFVRLTKELHLAHIFVITSDSLFIEQVYSEAMLEGRCRYLLVDDFDYETTTTFLDGHGFTVDENALAWEYCGGKPVCLVELVNTKQSSGSIVEMSGRMLREEVSRLIFMLARNIERKSDIIEMLSIFASVEAVEYSDSMDLDLLSFLVKQNILFLDPVERTIKPQSRLNLSAIREVVKNA
;
A
#
# COMPACT_ATOMS: atom_id res chain seq x y z
N MET A 1 4.51 -25.95 11.24
CA MET A 1 4.17 -25.28 9.97
C MET A 1 5.40 -24.53 9.50
N LYS A 2 5.94 -24.82 8.31
CA LYS A 2 7.10 -24.07 7.78
C LYS A 2 6.57 -22.73 7.27
N ARG A 3 7.08 -21.62 7.81
CA ARG A 3 6.70 -20.26 7.36
C ARG A 3 7.20 -20.11 5.93
N ILE A 4 6.34 -19.60 5.03
CA ILE A 4 6.74 -19.24 3.67
C ILE A 4 7.63 -18.01 3.79
N GLU A 5 8.86 -18.15 3.28
CA GLU A 5 9.86 -17.09 3.33
C GLU A 5 9.56 -16.01 2.29
N PHE A 6 10.09 -14.82 2.52
CA PHE A 6 10.07 -13.74 1.53
C PHE A 6 10.83 -14.18 0.27
N HIS A 7 10.23 -13.95 -0.88
CA HIS A 7 10.78 -14.41 -2.16
C HIS A 7 10.83 -13.25 -3.15
N ASP A 8 11.97 -13.16 -3.87
CA ASP A 8 12.22 -12.17 -4.90
C ASP A 8 12.10 -10.70 -4.42
N ARG A 9 11.82 -9.78 -5.28
CA ARG A 9 11.70 -8.32 -5.05
C ARG A 9 13.05 -7.59 -5.00
N GLU A 10 14.09 -8.17 -5.57
CA GLU A 10 15.42 -7.56 -5.63
C GLU A 10 15.37 -6.23 -6.38
N ARG A 11 14.57 -6.14 -7.45
CA ARG A 11 14.40 -4.91 -8.23
C ARG A 11 13.77 -3.79 -7.42
N GLU A 12 12.64 -4.09 -6.76
CA GLU A 12 11.92 -3.12 -5.92
C GLU A 12 12.72 -2.77 -4.67
N THR A 13 13.35 -3.76 -4.03
CA THR A 13 14.25 -3.56 -2.89
C THR A 13 15.42 -2.65 -3.27
N LYS A 14 16.07 -2.92 -4.40
CA LYS A 14 17.13 -2.05 -4.91
C LYS A 14 16.64 -0.64 -5.18
N GLY A 15 15.48 -0.50 -5.83
CA GLY A 15 14.88 0.82 -6.10
C GLY A 15 14.63 1.62 -4.82
N ILE A 16 14.13 0.97 -3.76
CA ILE A 16 13.92 1.63 -2.46
C ILE A 16 15.27 1.99 -1.81
N MET A 17 16.25 1.09 -1.87
CA MET A 17 17.59 1.35 -1.31
C MET A 17 18.30 2.49 -2.06
N ASP A 18 18.17 2.58 -3.37
CA ASP A 18 18.72 3.68 -4.17
C ASP A 18 18.06 5.02 -3.77
N ILE A 19 16.76 5.02 -3.46
CA ILE A 19 16.05 6.19 -2.93
C ILE A 19 16.59 6.57 -1.54
N LEU A 20 16.72 5.60 -0.64
CA LEU A 20 17.20 5.83 0.72
C LEU A 20 18.66 6.34 0.76
N ASN A 21 19.50 5.87 -0.16
CA ASN A 21 20.89 6.31 -0.28
C ASN A 21 21.04 7.71 -0.94
N SER A 22 19.95 8.30 -1.43
CA SER A 22 19.93 9.67 -1.95
C SER A 22 19.48 10.67 -0.87
N GLU A 23 19.64 11.96 -1.11
CA GLU A 23 19.05 12.99 -0.26
C GLU A 23 17.51 12.94 -0.33
N PRO A 24 16.78 13.05 0.80
CA PRO A 24 15.32 13.17 0.78
C PRO A 24 14.87 14.34 -0.09
N SER A 25 14.10 14.07 -1.14
CA SER A 25 13.71 15.11 -2.11
C SER A 25 12.27 14.99 -2.58
N LEU A 26 11.73 13.77 -2.64
CA LEU A 26 10.39 13.50 -3.16
C LEU A 26 9.65 12.52 -2.23
N ILE A 27 8.33 12.64 -2.20
CA ILE A 27 7.46 11.63 -1.60
C ILE A 27 7.47 10.41 -2.53
N THR A 28 7.62 9.21 -1.98
CA THR A 28 7.61 7.96 -2.74
C THR A 28 6.30 7.22 -2.52
N PHE A 29 5.49 7.08 -3.57
CA PHE A 29 4.36 6.17 -3.56
C PHE A 29 4.81 4.76 -3.92
N VAL A 30 4.57 3.81 -3.01
CA VAL A 30 4.72 2.37 -3.26
C VAL A 30 3.32 1.83 -3.53
N TYR A 31 3.03 1.55 -4.79
CA TYR A 31 1.68 1.20 -5.22
C TYR A 31 1.66 -0.09 -6.05
N GLY A 32 0.48 -0.60 -6.32
CA GLY A 32 0.29 -1.81 -7.12
C GLY A 32 -1.00 -2.54 -6.77
N PRO A 33 -1.34 -3.60 -7.49
CA PRO A 33 -2.57 -4.36 -7.27
C PRO A 33 -2.73 -4.83 -5.82
N ILE A 34 -3.97 -5.02 -5.39
CA ILE A 34 -4.23 -5.56 -4.04
C ILE A 34 -3.54 -6.92 -3.86
N ASN A 35 -2.98 -7.17 -2.67
CA ASN A 35 -2.29 -8.41 -2.33
C ASN A 35 -1.08 -8.75 -3.21
N SER A 36 -0.45 -7.76 -3.85
CA SER A 36 0.82 -7.93 -4.60
C SER A 36 2.06 -8.05 -3.71
N GLY A 37 1.91 -7.92 -2.37
CA GLY A 37 3.01 -8.08 -1.42
C GLY A 37 3.70 -6.80 -1.00
N LYS A 38 3.14 -5.60 -1.24
CA LYS A 38 3.71 -4.29 -0.86
C LYS A 38 4.10 -4.20 0.62
N THR A 39 3.15 -4.48 1.51
CA THR A 39 3.39 -4.48 2.97
C THR A 39 4.48 -5.47 3.38
N THR A 40 4.50 -6.66 2.75
CA THR A 40 5.52 -7.69 3.02
C THR A 40 6.90 -7.23 2.58
N LEU A 41 7.01 -6.63 1.40
CA LEU A 41 8.25 -6.03 0.89
C LEU A 41 8.80 -4.98 1.87
N ILE A 42 7.96 -4.04 2.27
CA ILE A 42 8.36 -2.94 3.16
C ILE A 42 8.76 -3.45 4.55
N THR A 43 8.00 -4.35 5.14
CA THR A 43 8.34 -4.95 6.44
C THR A 43 9.63 -5.76 6.39
N HIS A 44 9.87 -6.48 5.31
CA HIS A 44 11.13 -7.18 5.09
C HIS A 44 12.30 -6.21 4.98
N LEU A 45 12.15 -5.16 4.17
CA LEU A 45 13.16 -4.13 3.99
C LEU A 45 13.50 -3.41 5.30
N ILE A 46 12.48 -2.99 6.07
CA ILE A 46 12.68 -2.32 7.37
C ILE A 46 13.56 -3.17 8.30
N GLY A 47 13.36 -4.50 8.30
CA GLY A 47 14.17 -5.43 9.09
C GLY A 47 15.63 -5.54 8.66
N GLN A 48 15.98 -5.04 7.48
CA GLN A 48 17.33 -5.08 6.91
C GLN A 48 18.01 -3.70 6.86
N LEU A 49 17.31 -2.61 7.22
CA LEU A 49 17.88 -1.28 7.22
C LEU A 49 19.06 -1.20 8.19
N SER A 50 20.11 -0.53 7.74
CA SER A 50 21.26 -0.21 8.61
C SER A 50 20.88 0.80 9.69
N GLU A 51 21.67 0.87 10.76
CA GLU A 51 21.46 1.79 11.88
C GLU A 51 21.53 3.29 11.50
N VAL A 52 21.91 3.61 10.27
CA VAL A 52 21.87 4.98 9.74
C VAL A 52 20.43 5.48 9.62
N TYR A 53 19.46 4.58 9.39
CA TYR A 53 18.05 4.92 9.22
C TYR A 53 17.25 4.68 10.49
N VAL A 54 16.23 5.52 10.70
CA VAL A 54 15.24 5.34 11.77
C VAL A 54 13.86 5.19 11.13
N PRO A 55 13.34 3.96 10.97
CA PRO A 55 12.05 3.74 10.36
C PRO A 55 10.90 3.95 11.37
N PHE A 56 9.92 4.75 10.98
CA PHE A 56 8.64 4.95 11.62
C PHE A 56 7.57 4.33 10.72
N TYR A 57 7.06 3.15 11.07
CA TYR A 57 6.10 2.42 10.26
C TYR A 57 4.70 2.49 10.85
N ILE A 58 3.79 3.16 10.16
CA ILE A 58 2.41 3.40 10.56
C ILE A 58 1.49 2.66 9.60
N ASN A 59 0.76 1.67 10.10
CA ASN A 59 -0.21 0.92 9.31
C ASN A 59 -1.63 1.31 9.73
N LEU A 60 -2.38 1.90 8.79
CA LEU A 60 -3.76 2.35 9.01
C LEU A 60 -4.79 1.24 8.73
N ARG A 61 -4.36 0.08 8.20
CA ARG A 61 -5.25 -1.05 7.94
C ARG A 61 -5.87 -1.57 9.23
N GLY A 62 -7.20 -1.74 9.23
CA GLY A 62 -7.93 -2.27 10.38
C GLY A 62 -8.02 -1.31 11.56
N ARG A 63 -7.56 -0.08 11.40
CA ARG A 63 -7.78 0.99 12.38
C ARG A 63 -9.11 1.66 12.10
N PHE A 64 -9.92 1.79 13.14
CA PHE A 64 -11.18 2.52 13.08
C PHE A 64 -10.87 4.00 13.29
N ILE A 65 -10.81 4.77 12.20
CA ILE A 65 -10.43 6.18 12.22
C ILE A 65 -11.64 6.97 11.71
N THR A 66 -12.35 7.62 12.64
CA THR A 66 -13.55 8.39 12.32
C THR A 66 -13.34 9.89 12.45
N ASP A 67 -12.37 10.27 13.25
CA ASP A 67 -12.06 11.67 13.53
C ASP A 67 -10.55 11.92 13.64
N TYR A 68 -10.20 13.15 13.95
CA TYR A 68 -8.81 13.57 14.08
C TYR A 68 -8.11 12.96 15.30
N GLU A 69 -8.83 12.70 16.36
CA GLU A 69 -8.30 12.12 17.59
C GLU A 69 -7.90 10.66 17.36
N ASP A 70 -8.76 9.90 16.67
CA ASP A 70 -8.43 8.56 16.22
C ASP A 70 -7.18 8.55 15.33
N PHE A 71 -7.07 9.51 14.41
CA PHE A 71 -5.90 9.63 13.54
C PHE A 71 -4.62 9.91 14.33
N LEU A 72 -4.66 10.82 15.32
CA LEU A 72 -3.52 11.09 16.17
C LEU A 72 -3.09 9.86 16.99
N ASN A 73 -4.06 9.13 17.54
CA ASN A 73 -3.79 7.90 18.30
C ASN A 73 -3.13 6.79 17.46
N VAL A 74 -3.31 6.81 16.15
CA VAL A 74 -2.66 5.87 15.24
C VAL A 74 -1.31 6.39 14.75
N LEU A 75 -1.20 7.70 14.57
CA LEU A 75 0.03 8.34 14.09
C LEU A 75 1.13 8.34 15.17
N PHE A 76 0.75 8.52 16.42
CA PHE A 76 1.69 8.62 17.53
C PHE A 76 1.74 7.34 18.38
N GLU A 77 2.94 7.01 18.85
CA GLU A 77 3.19 6.03 19.90
C GLU A 77 3.43 6.80 21.20
N ILE A 78 2.43 6.76 22.09
CA ILE A 78 2.47 7.52 23.34
C ILE A 78 3.40 6.84 24.31
N ASP A 79 4.41 7.58 24.77
CA ASP A 79 5.35 7.14 25.80
C ASP A 79 4.86 7.64 27.18
N GLU A 80 4.45 6.70 28.04
CA GLU A 80 3.97 6.93 29.41
C GLU A 80 5.12 7.07 30.42
N GLY A 81 6.36 7.12 29.97
CA GLY A 81 7.54 7.29 30.82
C GLY A 81 7.62 8.65 31.53
N ASP A 82 8.81 9.06 31.92
CA ASP A 82 9.03 10.33 32.60
C ASP A 82 8.54 11.53 31.79
N VAL A 83 7.98 12.54 32.49
CA VAL A 83 7.55 13.80 31.86
C VAL A 83 8.77 14.49 31.25
N ILE A 84 8.80 14.58 29.93
CA ILE A 84 9.92 15.17 29.17
C ILE A 84 9.41 16.39 28.40
N ASP A 85 9.89 17.55 28.79
CA ASP A 85 9.53 18.82 28.12
C ASP A 85 10.50 19.18 26.98
N ASN A 86 11.63 18.46 26.86
CA ASN A 86 12.68 18.74 25.90
C ASN A 86 12.72 17.67 24.79
N ILE A 87 12.19 18.02 23.63
CA ILE A 87 12.15 17.14 22.43
C ILE A 87 13.55 16.64 22.04
N SER A 88 14.60 17.46 22.21
CA SER A 88 15.98 17.09 21.85
C SER A 88 16.50 15.96 22.74
N GLU A 89 16.29 16.04 24.05
CA GLU A 89 16.69 15.01 25.01
C GLU A 89 15.92 13.71 24.76
N TYR A 90 14.63 13.82 24.49
CA TYR A 90 13.79 12.68 24.15
C TYR A 90 14.24 11.98 22.88
N ALA A 91 14.43 12.71 21.79
CA ALA A 91 14.94 12.16 20.54
C ALA A 91 16.31 11.46 20.71
N GLN A 92 17.19 12.02 21.52
CA GLN A 92 18.50 11.42 21.79
C GLN A 92 18.43 10.16 22.65
N SER A 93 17.47 10.07 23.56
CA SER A 93 17.24 8.85 24.37
C SER A 93 16.78 7.69 23.49
N LEU A 94 15.84 7.94 22.58
CA LEU A 94 15.34 6.96 21.64
C LEU A 94 16.39 6.41 20.68
N LEU A 95 17.35 7.23 20.27
CA LEU A 95 18.44 6.81 19.40
C LEU A 95 19.41 5.80 20.05
N LYS A 96 19.32 5.56 21.36
CA LYS A 96 20.15 4.57 22.05
C LYS A 96 19.57 3.15 21.96
N ASP A 97 18.25 3.04 21.87
CA ASP A 97 17.50 1.76 21.91
C ASP A 97 16.64 1.56 20.66
N LEU A 98 17.30 1.56 19.48
CA LEU A 98 16.60 1.49 18.21
C LEU A 98 15.84 0.18 18.00
N LYS A 99 14.53 0.32 17.97
CA LYS A 99 13.58 -0.68 17.48
C LYS A 99 12.79 -0.07 16.32
N ILE A 100 12.15 -0.91 15.54
CA ILE A 100 11.13 -0.45 14.58
C ILE A 100 10.01 0.16 15.40
N LEU A 101 9.71 1.43 15.15
CA LEU A 101 8.68 2.16 15.84
C LEU A 101 7.37 2.02 15.05
N SER A 102 6.30 1.63 15.74
CA SER A 102 4.96 1.45 15.15
C SER A 102 4.14 2.74 15.05
N GLY A 103 4.75 3.86 15.41
CA GLY A 103 4.23 5.21 15.35
C GLY A 103 5.36 6.22 15.52
N ILE A 104 5.03 7.50 15.53
CA ILE A 104 5.95 8.57 15.90
C ILE A 104 5.91 8.70 17.42
N PRO A 105 6.99 8.41 18.15
CA PRO A 105 6.96 8.44 19.61
C PRO A 105 6.78 9.87 20.13
N ILE A 106 5.94 10.03 21.14
CA ILE A 106 5.63 11.30 21.78
C ILE A 106 5.44 11.10 23.28
N PRO A 107 6.10 11.91 24.15
CA PRO A 107 5.81 11.90 25.57
C PRO A 107 4.35 12.26 25.88
N VAL A 108 3.76 11.60 26.86
CA VAL A 108 2.33 11.76 27.23
C VAL A 108 1.95 13.22 27.48
N ASN A 109 2.79 13.98 28.19
CA ASN A 109 2.52 15.38 28.48
C ASN A 109 2.49 16.28 27.24
N LEU A 110 3.31 16.00 26.22
CA LEU A 110 3.28 16.73 24.95
C LEU A 110 2.07 16.31 24.10
N PHE A 111 1.72 15.02 24.14
CA PHE A 111 0.53 14.52 23.45
C PHE A 111 -0.75 15.16 23.98
N GLU A 112 -0.94 15.22 25.31
CA GLU A 112 -2.08 15.89 25.96
C GLU A 112 -2.15 17.38 25.57
N GLN A 113 -1.01 18.09 25.56
CA GLN A 113 -0.96 19.48 25.13
C GLN A 113 -1.41 19.69 23.68
N ILE A 114 -1.12 18.75 22.77
CA ILE A 114 -1.58 18.81 21.39
C ILE A 114 -3.11 18.65 21.32
N PHE A 115 -3.70 17.79 22.16
CA PHE A 115 -5.14 17.59 22.23
C PHE A 115 -5.91 18.78 22.80
N GLU A 116 -5.37 19.43 23.82
CA GLU A 116 -6.05 20.53 24.52
C GLU A 116 -6.12 21.84 23.69
N LYS A 117 -5.28 21.98 22.67
CA LYS A 117 -5.20 23.22 21.87
C LYS A 117 -6.25 23.29 20.75
N LYS A 118 -6.74 24.51 20.46
CA LYS A 118 -7.70 24.74 19.37
C LYS A 118 -7.15 24.47 17.97
N ASP A 119 -5.83 24.60 17.75
CA ASP A 119 -5.16 24.41 16.46
C ASP A 119 -4.33 23.11 16.44
N LYS A 120 -5.00 22.00 16.71
CA LYS A 120 -4.42 20.66 16.87
C LYS A 120 -3.51 20.24 15.69
N SER A 121 -3.89 20.55 14.45
CA SER A 121 -3.12 20.12 13.28
C SER A 121 -1.77 20.81 13.15
N LYS A 122 -1.67 22.09 13.48
CA LYS A 122 -0.40 22.84 13.42
C LYS A 122 0.58 22.37 14.46
N ASP A 123 0.11 22.06 15.67
CA ASP A 123 0.96 21.63 16.76
C ASP A 123 1.51 20.22 16.51
N MET A 124 0.70 19.32 15.92
CA MET A 124 1.13 18.00 15.47
C MET A 124 2.30 18.10 14.46
N PHE A 125 2.13 18.86 13.39
CA PHE A 125 3.17 18.99 12.37
C PHE A 125 4.44 19.64 12.90
N LYS A 126 4.32 20.65 13.79
CA LYS A 126 5.47 21.25 14.46
C LYS A 126 6.22 20.27 15.34
N TYR A 127 5.49 19.40 16.06
CA TYR A 127 6.15 18.37 16.87
C TYR A 127 6.94 17.42 15.99
N ILE A 128 6.34 16.86 14.95
CA ILE A 128 6.98 15.91 14.04
C ILE A 128 8.22 16.54 13.38
N GLU A 129 8.09 17.78 12.88
CA GLU A 129 9.22 18.50 12.27
C GLU A 129 10.39 18.66 13.24
N ARG A 130 10.13 19.14 14.47
CA ARG A 130 11.18 19.32 15.48
C ARG A 130 11.81 18.00 15.89
N PHE A 131 11.01 16.97 16.06
CA PHE A 131 11.47 15.64 16.40
C PHE A 131 12.37 15.07 15.30
N PHE A 132 11.97 15.19 14.02
CA PHE A 132 12.80 14.75 12.90
C PHE A 132 14.07 15.58 12.71
N VAL A 133 14.05 16.87 12.99
CA VAL A 133 15.25 17.71 13.04
C VAL A 133 16.26 17.17 14.07
N GLU A 134 15.80 16.76 15.24
CA GLU A 134 16.69 16.19 16.27
C GLU A 134 17.25 14.82 15.85
N ILE A 135 16.41 13.95 15.27
CA ILE A 135 16.85 12.66 14.74
C ILE A 135 17.86 12.85 13.62
N SER A 136 17.62 13.79 12.68
CA SER A 136 18.45 14.01 11.48
C SER A 136 19.88 14.47 11.79
N LYS A 137 20.15 14.95 12.99
CA LYS A 137 21.51 15.29 13.44
C LYS A 137 22.44 14.08 13.52
N LYS A 138 21.90 12.87 13.63
CA LYS A 138 22.67 11.62 13.79
C LYS A 138 22.28 10.51 12.82
N ARG A 139 21.03 10.45 12.40
CA ARG A 139 20.44 9.38 11.59
C ARG A 139 19.38 9.94 10.64
N VAL A 140 18.99 9.18 9.66
CA VAL A 140 18.02 9.58 8.64
C VAL A 140 16.62 9.06 9.00
N PRO A 141 15.64 9.92 9.33
CA PRO A 141 14.26 9.50 9.54
C PRO A 141 13.66 8.93 8.26
N VAL A 142 12.93 7.81 8.38
CA VAL A 142 12.18 7.22 7.29
C VAL A 142 10.73 7.01 7.76
N LEU A 143 9.82 7.86 7.32
CA LEU A 143 8.40 7.75 7.63
C LEU A 143 7.70 6.92 6.57
N ILE A 144 7.04 5.87 6.99
CA ILE A 144 6.34 4.92 6.14
C ILE A 144 4.89 4.84 6.61
N ILE A 145 3.95 5.21 5.75
CA ILE A 145 2.51 5.14 6.06
C ILE A 145 1.85 4.17 5.09
N ASP A 146 1.31 3.09 5.63
CA ASP A 146 0.63 2.04 4.88
C ASP A 146 -0.89 2.21 4.95
N GLU A 147 -1.55 2.04 3.80
CA GLU A 147 -3.00 2.18 3.62
C GLU A 147 -3.52 3.61 3.90
N LEU A 148 -2.78 4.64 3.47
CA LEU A 148 -3.12 6.05 3.76
C LEU A 148 -4.48 6.47 3.18
N GLN A 149 -4.99 5.80 2.14
CA GLN A 149 -6.33 6.04 1.58
C GLN A 149 -7.47 5.87 2.60
N VAL A 150 -7.23 5.19 3.73
CA VAL A 150 -8.24 5.05 4.80
C VAL A 150 -8.71 6.40 5.34
N ILE A 151 -7.87 7.43 5.27
CA ILE A 151 -8.21 8.80 5.70
C ILE A 151 -8.55 9.74 4.55
N GLY A 152 -8.69 9.21 3.31
CA GLY A 152 -8.86 10.01 2.09
C GLY A 152 -10.04 10.97 2.13
N ASP A 153 -11.15 10.55 2.70
CA ASP A 153 -12.39 11.34 2.79
C ASP A 153 -12.51 12.17 4.09
N MET A 154 -11.52 12.11 4.97
CA MET A 154 -11.56 12.78 6.27
C MET A 154 -11.39 14.30 6.14
N LYS A 155 -12.36 15.06 6.66
CA LYS A 155 -12.37 16.52 6.65
C LYS A 155 -12.10 17.07 8.04
N ILE A 156 -10.97 17.75 8.22
CA ILE A 156 -10.59 18.47 9.44
C ILE A 156 -10.04 19.82 9.04
N ASP A 157 -10.75 20.90 9.28
CA ASP A 157 -10.39 22.25 8.81
C ASP A 157 -9.99 22.30 7.32
N GLY A 158 -10.73 21.59 6.48
CA GLY A 158 -10.40 21.24 5.10
C GLY A 158 -10.04 19.74 5.00
N ILE A 159 -9.45 19.34 3.89
CA ILE A 159 -9.08 17.94 3.65
C ILE A 159 -7.76 17.63 4.39
N LEU A 160 -7.81 16.74 5.38
CA LEU A 160 -6.63 16.35 6.17
C LEU A 160 -5.48 15.85 5.27
N VAL A 161 -5.82 15.05 4.27
CA VAL A 161 -4.86 14.49 3.31
C VAL A 161 -4.06 15.61 2.62
N TYR A 162 -4.72 16.68 2.19
CA TYR A 162 -4.04 17.84 1.56
C TYR A 162 -2.99 18.46 2.50
N LYS A 163 -3.35 18.70 3.76
CA LYS A 163 -2.42 19.27 4.75
C LYS A 163 -1.25 18.33 5.04
N LEU A 164 -1.52 17.04 5.12
CA LEU A 164 -0.52 16.02 5.38
C LEU A 164 0.49 15.93 4.22
N PHE A 165 0.03 15.93 2.97
CA PHE A 165 0.94 15.89 1.82
C PHE A 165 1.77 17.17 1.66
N ASN A 166 1.20 18.34 1.94
CA ASN A 166 2.00 19.57 1.98
C ASN A 166 3.06 19.51 3.07
N PHE A 167 2.76 18.93 4.21
CA PHE A 167 3.73 18.69 5.25
C PHE A 167 4.82 17.68 4.81
N PHE A 168 4.46 16.63 4.08
CA PHE A 168 5.43 15.69 3.51
C PHE A 168 6.35 16.36 2.48
N VAL A 169 5.83 17.23 1.63
CA VAL A 169 6.63 18.05 0.71
C VAL A 169 7.64 18.92 1.49
N ARG A 170 7.20 19.51 2.61
CA ARG A 170 8.09 20.28 3.47
C ARG A 170 9.22 19.44 4.05
N LEU A 171 8.92 18.24 4.58
CA LEU A 171 9.94 17.34 5.14
C LEU A 171 10.91 16.81 4.09
N THR A 172 10.45 16.56 2.85
CA THR A 172 11.27 15.99 1.78
C THR A 172 11.99 17.07 0.98
N LYS A 173 11.23 17.92 0.26
CA LYS A 173 11.76 18.82 -0.76
C LYS A 173 12.31 20.14 -0.20
N GLU A 174 11.71 20.66 0.89
CA GLU A 174 12.13 21.96 1.44
C GLU A 174 13.23 21.82 2.50
N LEU A 175 13.12 20.83 3.37
CA LEU A 175 14.00 20.66 4.51
C LEU A 175 15.00 19.49 4.36
N HIS A 176 14.79 18.60 3.42
CA HIS A 176 15.59 17.38 3.19
C HIS A 176 15.82 16.55 4.46
N LEU A 177 14.80 16.50 5.33
CA LEU A 177 14.90 15.91 6.67
C LEU A 177 14.63 14.41 6.69
N ALA A 178 13.65 13.93 5.91
CA ALA A 178 13.13 12.57 6.04
C ALA A 178 12.73 11.99 4.68
N HIS A 179 12.97 10.69 4.51
CA HIS A 179 12.31 9.96 3.42
C HIS A 179 10.87 9.66 3.80
N ILE A 180 9.95 9.86 2.87
CA ILE A 180 8.52 9.58 3.06
C ILE A 180 8.08 8.55 2.04
N PHE A 181 7.56 7.42 2.54
CA PHE A 181 6.95 6.37 1.73
C PHE A 181 5.47 6.26 2.06
N VAL A 182 4.63 6.35 1.05
CA VAL A 182 3.17 6.15 1.15
C VAL A 182 2.83 4.87 0.40
N ILE A 183 2.31 3.89 1.12
CA ILE A 183 1.95 2.60 0.54
C ILE A 183 0.44 2.55 0.33
N THR A 184 0.00 2.19 -0.86
CA THR A 184 -1.42 2.07 -1.18
C THR A 184 -1.69 1.00 -2.23
N SER A 185 -2.82 0.34 -2.12
CA SER A 185 -3.39 -0.49 -3.18
C SER A 185 -4.47 0.24 -3.98
N ASP A 186 -4.81 1.45 -3.59
CA ASP A 186 -5.78 2.30 -4.28
C ASP A 186 -5.05 3.32 -5.19
N SER A 187 -5.04 3.03 -6.48
CA SER A 187 -4.43 3.90 -7.48
C SER A 187 -5.19 5.19 -7.72
N LEU A 188 -6.52 5.19 -7.48
CA LEU A 188 -7.34 6.40 -7.59
C LEU A 188 -7.04 7.39 -6.48
N PHE A 189 -6.70 6.89 -5.28
CA PHE A 189 -6.21 7.73 -4.20
C PHE A 189 -4.95 8.50 -4.59
N ILE A 190 -4.05 7.88 -5.34
CA ILE A 190 -2.84 8.55 -5.83
C ILE A 190 -3.20 9.70 -6.75
N GLU A 191 -4.13 9.50 -7.69
CA GLU A 191 -4.56 10.55 -8.62
C GLU A 191 -5.29 11.68 -7.90
N GLN A 192 -6.19 11.34 -6.99
CA GLN A 192 -6.89 12.32 -6.16
C GLN A 192 -5.89 13.19 -5.40
N VAL A 193 -4.94 12.59 -4.71
CA VAL A 193 -3.92 13.32 -3.93
C VAL A 193 -3.00 14.13 -4.83
N TYR A 194 -2.61 13.59 -5.99
CA TYR A 194 -1.78 14.30 -6.95
C TYR A 194 -2.44 15.59 -7.42
N SER A 195 -3.73 15.52 -7.75
CA SER A 195 -4.53 16.67 -8.17
C SER A 195 -4.79 17.66 -7.02
N GLU A 196 -5.28 17.17 -5.88
CA GLU A 196 -5.70 18.01 -4.74
C GLU A 196 -4.51 18.65 -4.01
N ALA A 197 -3.41 17.93 -3.83
CA ALA A 197 -2.23 18.42 -3.13
C ALA A 197 -1.18 19.08 -4.05
N MET A 198 -1.47 19.23 -5.34
CA MET A 198 -0.56 19.82 -6.33
C MET A 198 0.83 19.17 -6.29
N LEU A 199 0.91 17.84 -6.34
CA LEU A 199 2.15 17.07 -6.18
C LEU A 199 3.03 17.05 -7.43
N GLU A 200 2.75 17.83 -8.44
CA GLU A 200 3.55 17.90 -9.66
C GLU A 200 5.05 18.14 -9.36
N GLY A 201 5.89 17.21 -9.80
CA GLY A 201 7.34 17.24 -9.52
C GLY A 201 7.72 17.14 -8.05
N ARG A 202 6.83 16.60 -7.18
CA ARG A 202 7.05 16.45 -5.74
C ARG A 202 6.94 15.00 -5.25
N CYS A 203 6.61 14.08 -6.15
CA CYS A 203 6.50 12.66 -5.85
C CYS A 203 7.15 11.79 -6.92
N ARG A 204 7.40 10.55 -6.57
CA ARG A 204 7.83 9.46 -7.46
C ARG A 204 6.99 8.22 -7.17
N TYR A 205 6.98 7.31 -8.13
CA TYR A 205 6.14 6.12 -8.09
C TYR A 205 7.01 4.88 -8.19
N LEU A 206 6.75 3.89 -7.33
CA LEU A 206 7.38 2.59 -7.33
C LEU A 206 6.27 1.53 -7.37
N LEU A 207 6.14 0.88 -8.52
CA LEU A 207 5.18 -0.19 -8.71
C LEU A 207 5.68 -1.49 -8.06
N VAL A 208 4.82 -2.12 -7.27
CA VAL A 208 4.99 -3.49 -6.78
C VAL A 208 3.87 -4.33 -7.36
N ASP A 209 4.11 -4.85 -8.56
CA ASP A 209 3.15 -5.68 -9.30
C ASP A 209 3.15 -7.15 -8.80
N ASP A 210 2.30 -7.98 -9.38
CA ASP A 210 2.36 -9.42 -9.21
C ASP A 210 3.68 -9.98 -9.78
N PHE A 211 4.07 -11.17 -9.36
CA PHE A 211 5.27 -11.83 -9.90
C PHE A 211 5.11 -12.11 -11.40
N ASP A 212 6.20 -12.03 -12.14
CA ASP A 212 6.24 -12.54 -13.50
C ASP A 212 6.25 -14.08 -13.53
N TYR A 213 6.26 -14.64 -14.73
CA TYR A 213 6.23 -16.09 -14.92
C TYR A 213 7.48 -16.77 -14.33
N GLU A 214 8.66 -16.20 -14.56
CA GLU A 214 9.92 -16.76 -14.11
C GLU A 214 10.02 -16.78 -12.57
N THR A 215 9.70 -15.66 -11.95
CA THR A 215 9.63 -15.54 -10.48
C THR A 215 8.59 -16.50 -9.89
N THR A 216 7.40 -16.58 -10.52
CA THR A 216 6.34 -17.49 -10.06
C THR A 216 6.77 -18.94 -10.11
N THR A 217 7.37 -19.39 -11.20
CA THR A 217 7.84 -20.78 -11.34
C THR A 217 8.97 -21.08 -10.38
N THR A 218 9.94 -20.17 -10.23
CA THR A 218 11.04 -20.32 -9.27
C THR A 218 10.51 -20.45 -7.83
N PHE A 219 9.52 -19.63 -7.46
CA PHE A 219 8.86 -19.71 -6.16
C PHE A 219 8.19 -21.07 -5.94
N LEU A 220 7.40 -21.53 -6.91
CA LEU A 220 6.67 -22.80 -6.80
C LEU A 220 7.60 -24.02 -6.82
N ASP A 221 8.67 -24.01 -7.63
CA ASP A 221 9.70 -25.06 -7.68
C ASP A 221 10.37 -25.22 -6.32
N GLY A 222 10.68 -24.11 -5.64
CA GLY A 222 11.21 -24.11 -4.27
C GLY A 222 10.27 -24.76 -3.24
N HIS A 223 8.98 -24.92 -3.57
CA HIS A 223 7.96 -25.56 -2.76
C HIS A 223 7.56 -26.96 -3.30
N GLY A 224 8.31 -27.49 -4.28
CA GLY A 224 8.14 -28.84 -4.80
C GLY A 224 6.99 -29.01 -5.78
N PHE A 225 6.58 -27.96 -6.47
CA PHE A 225 5.60 -28.05 -7.57
C PHE A 225 6.25 -28.71 -8.79
N THR A 226 5.45 -29.46 -9.54
CA THR A 226 5.85 -30.01 -10.84
C THR A 226 5.62 -28.98 -11.96
N VAL A 227 6.21 -29.22 -13.13
CA VAL A 227 6.01 -28.34 -14.30
C VAL A 227 4.54 -28.18 -14.65
N ASP A 228 3.74 -29.26 -14.58
CA ASP A 228 2.31 -29.21 -14.88
C ASP A 228 1.54 -28.41 -13.80
N GLU A 229 1.91 -28.55 -12.54
CA GLU A 229 1.34 -27.76 -11.44
C GLU A 229 1.71 -26.28 -11.53
N ASN A 230 2.93 -25.95 -11.97
CA ASN A 230 3.35 -24.57 -12.24
C ASN A 230 2.53 -23.95 -13.37
N ALA A 231 2.34 -24.68 -14.47
CA ALA A 231 1.52 -24.21 -15.60
C ALA A 231 0.08 -23.96 -15.16
N LEU A 232 -0.50 -24.87 -14.39
CA LEU A 232 -1.85 -24.72 -13.83
C LEU A 232 -1.96 -23.51 -12.88
N ALA A 233 -1.00 -23.38 -11.95
CA ALA A 233 -0.96 -22.26 -11.01
C ALA A 233 -0.87 -20.91 -11.75
N TRP A 234 -0.03 -20.83 -12.79
CA TRP A 234 0.08 -19.66 -13.63
C TRP A 234 -1.21 -19.35 -14.40
N GLU A 235 -1.86 -20.37 -14.96
CA GLU A 235 -3.12 -20.20 -15.69
C GLU A 235 -4.22 -19.57 -14.83
N TYR A 236 -4.34 -20.01 -13.57
CA TYR A 236 -5.40 -19.54 -12.67
C TYR A 236 -5.00 -18.29 -11.88
N CYS A 237 -3.84 -18.31 -11.27
CA CYS A 237 -3.41 -17.28 -10.30
C CYS A 237 -2.51 -16.22 -10.90
N GLY A 238 -1.84 -16.53 -12.05
CA GLY A 238 -0.72 -15.72 -12.51
C GLY A 238 0.35 -15.63 -11.41
N GLY A 239 0.93 -14.45 -11.27
CA GLY A 239 1.92 -14.16 -10.23
C GLY A 239 1.36 -13.58 -8.94
N LYS A 240 0.06 -13.71 -8.65
CA LYS A 240 -0.56 -13.13 -7.44
C LYS A 240 -0.03 -13.81 -6.17
N PRO A 241 0.79 -13.13 -5.32
CA PRO A 241 1.44 -13.78 -4.18
C PRO A 241 0.48 -14.46 -3.21
N VAL A 242 -0.65 -13.85 -2.90
CA VAL A 242 -1.64 -14.43 -1.97
C VAL A 242 -2.22 -15.73 -2.50
N CYS A 243 -2.48 -15.84 -3.80
CA CYS A 243 -2.98 -17.06 -4.42
C CYS A 243 -1.91 -18.16 -4.44
N LEU A 244 -0.67 -17.80 -4.78
CA LEU A 244 0.45 -18.73 -4.79
C LEU A 244 0.73 -19.31 -3.38
N VAL A 245 0.68 -18.47 -2.35
CA VAL A 245 0.80 -18.91 -0.94
C VAL A 245 -0.29 -19.91 -0.58
N GLU A 246 -1.52 -19.69 -1.01
CA GLU A 246 -2.62 -20.64 -0.75
C GLU A 246 -2.42 -21.98 -1.47
N LEU A 247 -1.91 -21.96 -2.71
CA LEU A 247 -1.55 -23.18 -3.42
C LEU A 247 -0.40 -23.95 -2.73
N VAL A 248 0.63 -23.24 -2.24
CA VAL A 248 1.70 -23.84 -1.45
C VAL A 248 1.17 -24.48 -0.17
N ASN A 249 0.32 -23.80 0.58
CA ASN A 249 -0.31 -24.35 1.78
C ASN A 249 -1.16 -25.60 1.46
N THR A 250 -1.88 -25.57 0.34
CA THR A 250 -2.68 -26.71 -0.13
C THR A 250 -1.78 -27.91 -0.42
N LYS A 251 -0.68 -27.70 -1.13
CA LYS A 251 0.28 -28.77 -1.44
C LYS A 251 0.95 -29.34 -0.18
N GLN A 252 1.35 -28.48 0.76
CA GLN A 252 1.94 -28.91 2.02
C GLN A 252 0.98 -29.74 2.89
N SER A 253 -0.32 -29.54 2.75
CA SER A 253 -1.37 -30.32 3.41
C SER A 253 -1.85 -31.51 2.57
N SER A 254 -1.13 -31.87 1.50
CA SER A 254 -1.48 -32.97 0.57
C SER A 254 -2.84 -32.79 -0.12
N GLY A 255 -3.28 -31.54 -0.29
CA GLY A 255 -4.48 -31.21 -1.04
C GLY A 255 -4.23 -31.15 -2.56
N SER A 256 -5.31 -31.14 -3.32
CA SER A 256 -5.29 -31.07 -4.79
C SER A 256 -5.14 -29.62 -5.26
N ILE A 257 -4.07 -29.34 -6.02
CA ILE A 257 -3.87 -28.02 -6.65
C ILE A 257 -4.96 -27.70 -7.66
N VAL A 258 -5.41 -28.71 -8.42
CA VAL A 258 -6.50 -28.55 -9.40
C VAL A 258 -7.81 -28.14 -8.72
N GLU A 259 -8.17 -28.82 -7.64
CA GLU A 259 -9.40 -28.52 -6.90
C GLU A 259 -9.34 -27.15 -6.24
N MET A 260 -8.20 -26.76 -5.66
CA MET A 260 -8.01 -25.48 -5.02
C MET A 260 -8.06 -24.34 -6.05
N SER A 261 -7.35 -24.45 -7.18
CA SER A 261 -7.41 -23.45 -8.26
C SER A 261 -8.84 -23.26 -8.78
N GLY A 262 -9.54 -24.36 -9.04
CA GLY A 262 -10.94 -24.32 -9.48
C GLY A 262 -11.88 -23.73 -8.40
N ARG A 263 -11.61 -23.96 -7.13
CA ARG A 263 -12.35 -23.34 -6.02
C ARG A 263 -12.15 -21.84 -5.98
N MET A 264 -10.89 -21.37 -6.05
CA MET A 264 -10.57 -19.94 -6.10
C MET A 264 -11.30 -19.24 -7.25
N LEU A 265 -11.31 -19.83 -8.45
CA LEU A 265 -12.02 -19.26 -9.58
C LEU A 265 -13.53 -19.17 -9.32
N ARG A 266 -14.16 -20.23 -8.81
CA ARG A 266 -15.61 -20.21 -8.48
C ARG A 266 -15.92 -19.14 -7.41
N GLU A 267 -15.07 -18.95 -6.41
CA GLU A 267 -15.25 -17.93 -5.39
C GLU A 267 -15.18 -16.53 -6.01
N GLU A 268 -14.24 -16.29 -6.94
CA GLU A 268 -14.11 -15.00 -7.62
C GLU A 268 -15.27 -14.72 -8.59
N VAL A 269 -15.70 -15.72 -9.36
CA VAL A 269 -16.90 -15.63 -10.20
C VAL A 269 -18.15 -15.32 -9.36
N SER A 270 -18.31 -16.00 -8.24
CA SER A 270 -19.43 -15.75 -7.33
C SER A 270 -19.41 -14.32 -6.77
N ARG A 271 -18.23 -13.83 -6.38
CA ARG A 271 -18.04 -12.45 -5.91
C ARG A 271 -18.48 -11.44 -6.98
N LEU A 272 -18.08 -11.66 -8.22
CA LEU A 272 -18.42 -10.79 -9.35
C LEU A 272 -19.93 -10.82 -9.64
N ILE A 273 -20.55 -12.01 -9.63
CA ILE A 273 -22.01 -12.16 -9.81
C ILE A 273 -22.78 -11.44 -8.70
N PHE A 274 -22.35 -11.57 -7.43
CA PHE A 274 -22.98 -10.87 -6.31
C PHE A 274 -22.84 -9.34 -6.44
N MET A 275 -21.69 -8.86 -6.88
CA MET A 275 -21.49 -7.42 -7.14
C MET A 275 -22.45 -6.93 -8.22
N LEU A 276 -22.58 -7.64 -9.34
CA LEU A 276 -23.53 -7.31 -10.40
C LEU A 276 -24.98 -7.33 -9.91
N ALA A 277 -25.35 -8.31 -9.10
CA ALA A 277 -26.71 -8.42 -8.55
C ALA A 277 -27.06 -7.26 -7.58
N ARG A 278 -26.08 -6.74 -6.86
CA ARG A 278 -26.26 -5.56 -5.98
C ARG A 278 -26.35 -4.24 -6.76
N ASN A 279 -25.87 -4.21 -8.00
CA ASN A 279 -25.79 -2.99 -8.83
C ASN A 279 -26.62 -3.17 -10.11
N ILE A 280 -27.88 -3.60 -9.97
CA ILE A 280 -28.75 -3.94 -11.09
C ILE A 280 -28.93 -2.79 -12.08
N GLU A 281 -29.05 -1.55 -11.59
CA GLU A 281 -29.23 -0.34 -12.42
C GLU A 281 -28.03 -0.07 -13.34
N ARG A 282 -26.82 -0.43 -12.90
CA ARG A 282 -25.55 -0.24 -13.65
C ARG A 282 -25.03 -1.54 -14.24
N LYS A 283 -25.77 -2.64 -14.14
CA LYS A 283 -25.31 -3.97 -14.54
C LYS A 283 -24.87 -4.01 -16.01
N SER A 284 -25.64 -3.41 -16.90
CA SER A 284 -25.31 -3.36 -18.34
C SER A 284 -23.99 -2.66 -18.59
N ASP A 285 -23.80 -1.49 -18.00
CA ASP A 285 -22.62 -0.66 -18.19
C ASP A 285 -21.35 -1.34 -17.61
N ILE A 286 -21.51 -2.02 -16.46
CA ILE A 286 -20.44 -2.81 -15.85
C ILE A 286 -20.03 -3.96 -16.80
N ILE A 287 -20.99 -4.72 -17.33
CA ILE A 287 -20.72 -5.81 -18.26
C ILE A 287 -20.04 -5.29 -19.53
N GLU A 288 -20.51 -4.17 -20.09
CA GLU A 288 -19.92 -3.55 -21.26
C GLU A 288 -18.45 -3.18 -21.01
N MET A 289 -18.14 -2.51 -19.90
CA MET A 289 -16.76 -2.19 -19.53
C MET A 289 -15.90 -3.44 -19.30
N LEU A 290 -16.41 -4.46 -18.62
CA LEU A 290 -15.70 -5.70 -18.38
C LEU A 290 -15.49 -6.52 -19.67
N SER A 291 -16.38 -6.37 -20.66
CA SER A 291 -16.28 -7.07 -21.96
C SER A 291 -15.04 -6.71 -22.75
N ILE A 292 -14.42 -5.58 -22.48
CA ILE A 292 -13.13 -5.17 -23.03
C ILE A 292 -12.07 -6.26 -22.75
N PHE A 293 -12.11 -6.88 -21.57
CA PHE A 293 -11.16 -7.90 -21.14
C PHE A 293 -11.48 -9.32 -21.63
N ALA A 294 -12.49 -9.47 -22.45
CA ALA A 294 -12.79 -10.77 -23.07
C ALA A 294 -11.63 -11.24 -23.96
N SER A 295 -10.96 -10.33 -24.66
CA SER A 295 -9.90 -10.64 -25.62
C SER A 295 -8.52 -10.08 -25.28
N VAL A 296 -8.43 -9.17 -24.32
CA VAL A 296 -7.17 -8.54 -23.90
C VAL A 296 -6.95 -8.68 -22.39
N GLU A 297 -5.72 -8.49 -21.92
CA GLU A 297 -5.38 -8.54 -20.50
C GLU A 297 -5.24 -7.14 -19.87
N ALA A 298 -4.95 -6.14 -20.71
CA ALA A 298 -4.86 -4.74 -20.30
C ALA A 298 -5.25 -3.82 -21.46
N VAL A 299 -5.68 -2.62 -21.15
CA VAL A 299 -6.02 -1.56 -22.12
C VAL A 299 -5.47 -0.23 -21.65
N GLU A 300 -5.17 0.67 -22.59
CA GLU A 300 -4.87 2.05 -22.26
C GLU A 300 -6.13 2.76 -21.77
N TYR A 301 -5.96 3.56 -20.74
CA TYR A 301 -6.99 4.47 -20.25
C TYR A 301 -7.17 5.64 -21.23
N SER A 302 -8.42 5.92 -21.58
CA SER A 302 -8.77 7.04 -22.44
C SER A 302 -9.83 7.93 -21.80
N ASP A 303 -9.88 9.17 -22.24
CA ASP A 303 -10.87 10.18 -21.83
C ASP A 303 -12.32 9.86 -22.24
N SER A 304 -12.49 8.87 -23.12
CA SER A 304 -13.81 8.37 -23.53
C SER A 304 -14.41 7.35 -22.54
N MET A 305 -13.63 6.88 -21.56
CA MET A 305 -14.12 5.93 -20.57
C MET A 305 -14.94 6.61 -19.47
N ASP A 306 -15.99 5.93 -18.99
CA ASP A 306 -16.74 6.38 -17.82
C ASP A 306 -15.90 6.27 -16.55
N LEU A 307 -15.43 7.45 -16.07
CA LEU A 307 -14.58 7.56 -14.88
C LEU A 307 -15.28 7.13 -13.60
N ASP A 308 -16.57 7.36 -13.46
CA ASP A 308 -17.33 6.99 -12.27
C ASP A 308 -17.47 5.47 -12.19
N LEU A 309 -17.70 4.85 -13.34
CA LEU A 309 -17.79 3.39 -13.44
C LEU A 309 -16.40 2.74 -13.21
N LEU A 310 -15.35 3.29 -13.83
CA LEU A 310 -13.98 2.82 -13.61
C LEU A 310 -13.60 2.95 -12.14
N SER A 311 -13.87 4.09 -11.52
CA SER A 311 -13.62 4.34 -10.10
C SER A 311 -14.35 3.34 -9.21
N PHE A 312 -15.61 3.04 -9.54
CA PHE A 312 -16.37 2.01 -8.84
C PHE A 312 -15.68 0.65 -8.94
N LEU A 313 -15.27 0.20 -10.13
CA LEU A 313 -14.66 -1.11 -10.33
C LEU A 313 -13.27 -1.22 -9.68
N VAL A 314 -12.49 -0.13 -9.65
CA VAL A 314 -11.21 -0.08 -8.92
C VAL A 314 -11.46 -0.17 -7.41
N LYS A 315 -12.41 0.58 -6.84
CA LYS A 315 -12.79 0.51 -5.42
C LYS A 315 -13.34 -0.85 -5.02
N GLN A 316 -13.98 -1.59 -5.96
CA GLN A 316 -14.42 -2.97 -5.73
C GLN A 316 -13.29 -4.00 -5.87
N ASN A 317 -12.05 -3.57 -6.12
CA ASN A 317 -10.89 -4.44 -6.37
C ASN A 317 -11.12 -5.45 -7.50
N ILE A 318 -11.82 -5.03 -8.57
CA ILE A 318 -11.99 -5.81 -9.79
C ILE A 318 -10.96 -5.41 -10.82
N LEU A 319 -10.77 -4.10 -11.00
CA LEU A 319 -9.78 -3.53 -11.90
C LEU A 319 -8.67 -2.83 -11.12
N PHE A 320 -7.51 -2.77 -11.71
CA PHE A 320 -6.37 -1.97 -11.28
C PHE A 320 -6.08 -0.94 -12.37
N LEU A 321 -5.94 0.32 -11.98
CA LEU A 321 -5.49 1.42 -12.83
C LEU A 321 -4.03 1.71 -12.49
N ASP A 322 -3.15 1.67 -13.49
CA ASP A 322 -1.79 2.18 -13.35
C ASP A 322 -1.77 3.67 -13.77
N PRO A 323 -1.56 4.60 -12.84
CA PRO A 323 -1.59 6.02 -13.17
C PRO A 323 -0.34 6.49 -13.92
N VAL A 324 0.76 5.71 -13.91
CA VAL A 324 2.02 6.03 -14.60
C VAL A 324 1.98 5.56 -16.04
N GLU A 325 1.63 4.29 -16.23
CA GLU A 325 1.56 3.67 -17.56
C GLU A 325 0.23 3.95 -18.27
N ARG A 326 -0.73 4.57 -17.59
CA ARG A 326 -2.10 4.83 -18.10
C ARG A 326 -2.80 3.57 -18.58
N THR A 327 -2.61 2.48 -17.87
CA THR A 327 -3.20 1.19 -18.21
C THR A 327 -4.22 0.74 -17.18
N ILE A 328 -5.25 0.05 -17.66
CA ILE A 328 -6.26 -0.62 -16.83
C ILE A 328 -6.14 -2.11 -17.09
N LYS A 329 -6.10 -2.90 -16.03
CA LYS A 329 -6.10 -4.36 -16.08
C LYS A 329 -6.94 -4.94 -14.94
N PRO A 330 -7.42 -6.18 -15.01
CA PRO A 330 -7.97 -6.89 -13.86
C PRO A 330 -6.95 -6.95 -12.72
N GLN A 331 -7.42 -6.97 -11.47
CA GLN A 331 -6.56 -7.00 -10.27
C GLN A 331 -5.62 -8.22 -10.21
N SER A 332 -5.96 -9.29 -10.92
CA SER A 332 -5.16 -10.51 -11.04
C SER A 332 -5.60 -11.32 -12.25
N ARG A 333 -4.82 -12.36 -12.58
CA ARG A 333 -5.21 -13.32 -13.61
C ARG A 333 -6.46 -14.10 -13.21
N LEU A 334 -6.69 -14.34 -11.93
CA LEU A 334 -7.88 -14.94 -11.40
C LEU A 334 -9.12 -14.06 -11.65
N ASN A 335 -9.00 -12.74 -11.41
CA ASN A 335 -10.06 -11.78 -11.75
C ASN A 335 -10.33 -11.74 -13.26
N LEU A 336 -9.28 -11.77 -14.08
CA LEU A 336 -9.42 -11.84 -15.54
C LEU A 336 -10.23 -13.07 -15.98
N SER A 337 -9.90 -14.24 -15.44
CA SER A 337 -10.60 -15.49 -15.74
C SER A 337 -12.06 -15.44 -15.30
N ALA A 338 -12.33 -14.88 -14.11
CA ALA A 338 -13.70 -14.70 -13.62
C ALA A 338 -14.50 -13.70 -14.47
N ILE A 339 -13.88 -12.59 -14.89
CA ILE A 339 -14.51 -11.61 -15.80
C ILE A 339 -14.89 -12.28 -17.12
N ARG A 340 -13.97 -13.04 -17.72
CA ARG A 340 -14.22 -13.76 -18.99
C ARG A 340 -15.37 -14.77 -18.87
N GLU A 341 -15.43 -15.49 -17.75
CA GLU A 341 -16.52 -16.44 -17.51
C GLU A 341 -17.88 -15.73 -17.34
N VAL A 342 -17.92 -14.65 -16.58
CA VAL A 342 -19.17 -13.88 -16.34
C VAL A 342 -19.64 -13.20 -17.62
N VAL A 343 -18.75 -12.53 -18.34
CA VAL A 343 -19.10 -11.83 -19.60
C VAL A 343 -19.59 -12.80 -20.67
N LYS A 344 -19.02 -14.01 -20.74
CA LYS A 344 -19.48 -15.05 -21.69
C LYS A 344 -20.92 -15.53 -21.41
N ASN A 345 -21.36 -15.46 -20.15
CA ASN A 345 -22.65 -15.95 -19.69
C ASN A 345 -23.69 -14.82 -19.46
N ALA A 346 -23.34 -13.57 -19.71
CA ALA A 346 -24.20 -12.39 -19.55
C ALA A 346 -24.95 -12.05 -20.84
#